data_9b0bdc2837bc94ded219f9253e5f1070
#
_entry.id   9b0bdc2837bc94ded219f9253e5f1070
#
_cell.length_a   1.000
_cell.length_b   1.000
_cell.length_c   1.000
_cell.angle_alpha   90.00
_cell.angle_beta   90.00
_cell.angle_gamma   90.00
#
_symmetry.space_group_name_H-M   'P 1'
#
loop_
_entity.id
_entity.type
_entity.pdbx_description
1 polymer ?
#
loop_
_entity_poly.entity_id
_entity_poly.type
_entity_poly.pdbx_seq_one_letter_code
_entity_poly.pdbx_strand_id
1 'polypeptide(L)'
;RGDEVIVPSISWATTYYPLQQYGLKLKFLDVELDTLNMDVSRLEEALTSKTRMIVAVSILGNPCALTVLRDFCDRHGLYLFEDNCESMGATLDGKPCGTFGDIATFSTFFSHHISTMEGGIIVTKDEEIYHLAKSLRAHGWTRDIPSGTSIYEEGNDDLYEAYRFILPGYNARPLELSGALGVEQLKKFDSLLDIRRQNARIFVDLFADDERFIIQKENGSSSWFSFTIVLNPKISIKRSKVIHALRDAGIEFRIITGGCFLRHDVIRYFDYETVGDIINANIIHDRGFFVGNHPINLKPQIKK
;
A
#
# COMPACT_ATOMS: atom_id res chain seq x y z
N ARG A 1 -21.79 6.31 -3.34
CA ARG A 1 -21.45 6.69 -4.75
C ARG A 1 -21.40 8.22 -4.86
N GLY A 2 -20.41 8.73 -5.60
CA GLY A 2 -20.21 10.16 -5.75
C GLY A 2 -19.49 10.84 -4.59
N ASP A 3 -19.18 10.13 -3.52
CA ASP A 3 -18.26 10.59 -2.50
C ASP A 3 -16.81 10.57 -3.03
N GLU A 4 -15.98 11.45 -2.48
CA GLU A 4 -14.61 11.64 -2.92
C GLU A 4 -13.61 10.95 -1.99
N VAL A 5 -12.56 10.38 -2.60
CA VAL A 5 -11.46 9.74 -1.88
C VAL A 5 -10.13 10.33 -2.35
N ILE A 6 -9.34 10.83 -1.41
CA ILE A 6 -7.99 11.34 -1.69
C ILE A 6 -7.03 10.15 -1.77
N VAL A 7 -6.25 10.08 -2.86
CA VAL A 7 -5.32 8.98 -3.13
C VAL A 7 -3.99 9.53 -3.66
N PRO A 8 -2.85 8.85 -3.42
CA PRO A 8 -1.59 9.22 -4.07
C PRO A 8 -1.63 8.88 -5.56
N SER A 9 -0.85 9.59 -6.37
CA SER A 9 -0.73 9.33 -7.81
C SER A 9 0.20 8.16 -8.18
N ILE A 10 0.92 7.62 -7.19
CA ILE A 10 1.73 6.40 -7.32
C ILE A 10 1.24 5.36 -6.31
N SER A 11 0.76 4.25 -6.82
CA SER A 11 0.46 3.02 -6.07
C SER A 11 0.22 1.88 -7.05
N TRP A 12 0.05 0.69 -6.51
CA TRP A 12 -0.40 -0.46 -7.30
C TRP A 12 -1.87 -0.30 -7.71
N ALA A 13 -2.21 -0.79 -8.88
CA ALA A 13 -3.54 -0.59 -9.48
C ALA A 13 -4.71 -1.03 -8.58
N THR A 14 -4.52 -2.10 -7.78
CA THR A 14 -5.56 -2.62 -6.89
C THR A 14 -5.85 -1.72 -5.67
N THR A 15 -5.03 -0.71 -5.40
CA THR A 15 -5.38 0.36 -4.45
C THR A 15 -6.57 1.19 -4.97
N TYR A 16 -6.68 1.39 -6.28
CA TYR A 16 -7.68 2.27 -6.89
C TYR A 16 -8.93 1.55 -7.40
N TYR A 17 -8.78 0.31 -7.90
CA TYR A 17 -9.88 -0.40 -8.57
C TYR A 17 -11.13 -0.58 -7.71
N PRO A 18 -11.05 -1.00 -6.44
CA PRO A 18 -12.23 -1.15 -5.60
C PRO A 18 -12.98 0.17 -5.41
N LEU A 19 -12.25 1.28 -5.26
CA LEU A 19 -12.83 2.61 -5.07
C LEU A 19 -13.70 2.99 -6.28
N GLN A 20 -13.16 2.83 -7.49
CA GLN A 20 -13.88 3.07 -8.72
C GLN A 20 -15.06 2.11 -8.90
N GLN A 21 -14.91 0.82 -8.60
CA GLN A 21 -15.97 -0.18 -8.71
C GLN A 21 -17.16 0.14 -7.81
N TYR A 22 -16.93 0.74 -6.65
CA TYR A 22 -17.98 1.21 -5.74
C TYR A 22 -18.53 2.59 -6.11
N GLY A 23 -18.02 3.22 -7.18
CA GLY A 23 -18.53 4.49 -7.70
C GLY A 23 -18.08 5.69 -6.87
N LEU A 24 -16.91 5.62 -6.27
CA LEU A 24 -16.23 6.73 -5.61
C LEU A 24 -15.45 7.55 -6.65
N LYS A 25 -15.37 8.85 -6.45
CA LYS A 25 -14.55 9.75 -7.26
C LYS A 25 -13.16 9.86 -6.62
N LEU A 26 -12.11 9.66 -7.41
CA LEU A 26 -10.73 9.70 -6.93
C LEU A 26 -10.14 11.11 -7.08
N LYS A 27 -9.53 11.62 -6.01
CA LYS A 27 -8.78 12.87 -6.00
C LYS A 27 -7.30 12.56 -5.87
N PHE A 28 -6.58 12.65 -6.99
CA PHE A 28 -5.17 12.32 -7.02
C PHE A 28 -4.31 13.49 -6.53
N LEU A 29 -3.54 13.23 -5.49
CA LEU A 29 -2.43 14.08 -5.04
C LEU A 29 -1.12 13.61 -5.65
N ASP A 30 -0.22 14.56 -5.88
CA ASP A 30 1.17 14.24 -6.22
C ASP A 30 1.86 13.57 -5.02
N VAL A 31 3.05 13.09 -5.24
CA VAL A 31 3.91 12.49 -4.23
C VAL A 31 5.16 13.33 -4.01
N GLU A 32 5.81 13.15 -2.88
CA GLU A 32 7.13 13.72 -2.63
C GLU A 32 8.20 12.93 -3.39
N LEU A 33 9.17 13.63 -3.96
CA LEU A 33 10.19 12.99 -4.78
C LEU A 33 11.22 12.20 -3.97
N ASP A 34 11.42 12.57 -2.71
CA ASP A 34 12.40 11.95 -1.81
C ASP A 34 11.82 10.79 -1.00
N THR A 35 10.59 10.88 -0.54
CA THR A 35 9.93 9.80 0.22
C THR A 35 9.16 8.84 -0.66
N LEU A 36 8.75 9.28 -1.85
CA LEU A 36 7.83 8.62 -2.80
C LEU A 36 6.39 8.47 -2.28
N ASN A 37 6.12 8.94 -1.07
CA ASN A 37 4.79 8.92 -0.45
C ASN A 37 3.95 10.14 -0.85
N MET A 38 2.65 10.10 -0.54
CA MET A 38 1.72 11.20 -0.80
C MET A 38 2.24 12.53 -0.23
N ASP A 39 2.18 13.60 -1.03
CA ASP A 39 2.46 14.96 -0.57
C ASP A 39 1.29 15.47 0.29
N VAL A 40 1.46 15.33 1.60
CA VAL A 40 0.44 15.72 2.60
C VAL A 40 0.29 17.24 2.75
N SER A 41 1.21 18.05 2.22
CA SER A 41 1.14 19.51 2.29
C SER A 41 -0.05 20.09 1.53
N ARG A 42 -0.63 19.32 0.60
CA ARG A 42 -1.72 19.71 -0.28
C ARG A 42 -3.09 19.14 0.10
N LEU A 43 -3.21 18.52 1.27
CA LEU A 43 -4.47 17.90 1.71
C LEU A 43 -5.64 18.88 1.80
N GLU A 44 -5.40 20.12 2.27
CA GLU A 44 -6.44 21.14 2.38
C GLU A 44 -7.00 21.54 0.99
N GLU A 45 -6.16 21.55 -0.06
CA GLU A 45 -6.59 21.82 -1.43
C GLU A 45 -7.48 20.69 -1.99
N ALA A 46 -7.26 19.46 -1.50
CA ALA A 46 -8.01 18.28 -1.92
C ALA A 46 -9.37 18.16 -1.24
N LEU A 47 -9.56 18.81 -0.08
CA LEU A 47 -10.75 18.67 0.75
C LEU A 47 -11.97 19.35 0.14
N THR A 48 -13.11 18.63 0.11
CA THR A 48 -14.42 19.17 -0.21
C THR A 48 -15.50 18.62 0.74
N SER A 49 -16.71 19.13 0.66
CA SER A 49 -17.84 18.60 1.43
C SER A 49 -18.21 17.14 1.06
N LYS A 50 -17.70 16.62 -0.06
CA LYS A 50 -17.91 15.23 -0.52
C LYS A 50 -16.80 14.30 -0.14
N THR A 51 -15.64 14.80 0.33
CA THR A 51 -14.53 13.97 0.76
C THR A 51 -14.93 13.11 1.96
N ARG A 52 -14.66 11.82 1.92
CA ARG A 52 -15.01 10.86 2.97
C ARG A 52 -13.83 10.05 3.47
N MET A 53 -12.80 9.88 2.65
CA MET A 53 -11.69 8.99 2.98
C MET A 53 -10.39 9.47 2.37
N ILE A 54 -9.29 9.16 3.06
CA ILE A 54 -7.93 9.24 2.53
C ILE A 54 -7.35 7.82 2.47
N VAL A 55 -6.73 7.46 1.37
CA VAL A 55 -5.95 6.23 1.24
C VAL A 55 -4.47 6.56 1.36
N ALA A 56 -3.86 6.16 2.47
CA ALA A 56 -2.43 6.29 2.71
C ALA A 56 -1.72 5.03 2.22
N VAL A 57 -0.78 5.17 1.30
CA VAL A 57 0.06 4.06 0.84
C VAL A 57 1.45 4.23 1.43
N SER A 58 1.90 3.25 2.22
CA SER A 58 3.28 3.19 2.73
C SER A 58 4.15 2.48 1.69
N ILE A 59 4.56 3.25 0.66
CA ILE A 59 5.11 2.71 -0.58
C ILE A 59 6.48 2.06 -0.38
N LEU A 60 6.65 0.84 -0.92
CA LEU A 60 7.90 0.06 -0.93
C LEU A 60 8.56 -0.11 0.45
N GLY A 61 7.72 -0.10 1.49
CA GLY A 61 8.17 -0.32 2.87
C GLY A 61 8.36 0.94 3.70
N ASN A 62 8.25 2.13 3.08
CA ASN A 62 8.48 3.40 3.75
C ASN A 62 7.17 3.98 4.30
N PRO A 63 7.03 4.18 5.62
CA PRO A 63 5.79 4.73 6.18
C PRO A 63 5.40 6.06 5.51
N CYS A 64 4.12 6.16 5.12
CA CYS A 64 3.54 7.46 4.77
C CYS A 64 3.48 8.35 6.01
N ALA A 65 3.20 9.65 5.86
CA ALA A 65 3.07 10.58 6.98
C ALA A 65 1.80 10.32 7.82
N LEU A 66 1.67 9.10 8.37
CA LEU A 66 0.45 8.56 8.97
C LEU A 66 -0.06 9.37 10.16
N THR A 67 0.83 9.93 10.98
CA THR A 67 0.45 10.81 12.10
C THR A 67 -0.26 12.06 11.58
N VAL A 68 0.30 12.72 10.56
CA VAL A 68 -0.30 13.91 9.93
C VAL A 68 -1.65 13.58 9.29
N LEU A 69 -1.72 12.44 8.59
CA LEU A 69 -2.95 11.97 7.94
C LEU A 69 -4.05 11.65 8.95
N ARG A 70 -3.70 11.01 10.07
CA ARG A 70 -4.66 10.70 11.14
C ARG A 70 -5.21 11.99 11.76
N ASP A 71 -4.34 12.92 12.13
CA ASP A 71 -4.74 14.21 12.70
C ASP A 71 -5.64 15.01 11.73
N PHE A 72 -5.34 14.95 10.43
CA PHE A 72 -6.17 15.57 9.40
C PHE A 72 -7.54 14.90 9.30
N CYS A 73 -7.59 13.58 9.24
CA CYS A 73 -8.85 12.83 9.17
C CYS A 73 -9.72 13.06 10.40
N ASP A 74 -9.13 13.10 11.59
CA ASP A 74 -9.86 13.36 12.85
C ASP A 74 -10.50 14.76 12.85
N ARG A 75 -9.76 15.78 12.39
CA ARG A 75 -10.29 17.15 12.31
C ARG A 75 -11.46 17.32 11.32
N HIS A 76 -11.47 16.54 10.27
CA HIS A 76 -12.46 16.67 9.19
C HIS A 76 -13.49 15.53 9.15
N GLY A 77 -13.48 14.60 10.09
CA GLY A 77 -14.42 13.48 10.17
C GLY A 77 -14.28 12.52 8.97
N LEU A 78 -13.05 12.26 8.52
CA LEU A 78 -12.74 11.39 7.39
C LEU A 78 -12.24 10.02 7.87
N TYR A 79 -12.50 8.99 7.09
CA TYR A 79 -11.85 7.70 7.25
C TYR A 79 -10.41 7.75 6.75
N LEU A 80 -9.51 7.09 7.48
CA LEU A 80 -8.15 6.82 7.04
C LEU A 80 -8.00 5.33 6.72
N PHE A 81 -7.73 5.03 5.46
CA PHE A 81 -7.40 3.67 5.01
C PHE A 81 -5.90 3.58 4.77
N GLU A 82 -5.24 2.59 5.41
CA GLU A 82 -3.81 2.33 5.20
C GLU A 82 -3.62 1.14 4.24
N ASP A 83 -3.00 1.39 3.09
CA ASP A 83 -2.48 0.34 2.22
C ASP A 83 -1.02 0.05 2.60
N ASN A 84 -0.83 -0.99 3.40
CA ASN A 84 0.47 -1.46 3.89
C ASN A 84 0.90 -2.76 3.19
N CYS A 85 0.42 -3.02 1.98
CA CYS A 85 0.77 -4.23 1.25
C CYS A 85 2.28 -4.42 1.09
N GLU A 86 3.03 -3.33 0.99
CA GLU A 86 4.49 -3.34 0.84
C GLU A 86 5.24 -2.96 2.12
N SER A 87 4.55 -2.72 3.25
CA SER A 87 5.15 -2.12 4.45
C SER A 87 4.92 -2.88 5.76
N MET A 88 4.67 -4.19 5.67
CA MET A 88 4.56 -5.02 6.87
C MET A 88 5.84 -4.92 7.72
N GLY A 89 5.68 -4.59 9.01
CA GLY A 89 6.78 -4.38 9.95
C GLY A 89 7.40 -2.99 9.94
N ALA A 90 6.92 -2.07 9.09
CA ALA A 90 7.31 -0.67 9.17
C ALA A 90 6.65 0.01 10.38
N THR A 91 7.32 1.01 10.95
CA THR A 91 6.81 1.78 12.09
C THR A 91 7.03 3.28 11.89
N LEU A 92 6.10 4.09 12.37
CA LEU A 92 6.21 5.55 12.43
C LEU A 92 5.98 5.98 13.88
N ASP A 93 6.84 6.84 14.43
CA ASP A 93 6.77 7.33 15.81
C ASP A 93 6.65 6.19 16.86
N GLY A 94 7.30 5.05 16.59
CA GLY A 94 7.28 3.85 17.42
C GLY A 94 6.00 3.01 17.34
N LYS A 95 5.02 3.41 16.49
CA LYS A 95 3.77 2.65 16.28
C LYS A 95 3.84 1.87 14.96
N PRO A 96 3.36 0.63 14.90
CA PRO A 96 3.29 -0.13 13.66
C PRO A 96 2.38 0.53 12.62
N CYS A 97 2.82 0.56 11.35
CA CYS A 97 1.90 0.82 10.23
C CYS A 97 0.75 -0.19 10.26
N GLY A 98 -0.45 0.25 9.90
CA GLY A 98 -1.68 -0.54 10.04
C GLY A 98 -2.42 -0.31 11.35
N THR A 99 -1.93 0.60 12.23
CA THR A 99 -2.58 0.93 13.50
C THR A 99 -3.00 2.40 13.64
N PHE A 100 -2.76 3.22 12.61
CA PHE A 100 -3.15 4.62 12.57
C PHE A 100 -4.54 4.82 11.97
N GLY A 101 -4.87 4.06 10.92
CA GLY A 101 -6.12 4.16 10.19
C GLY A 101 -7.29 3.47 10.89
N ASP A 102 -8.48 3.71 10.33
CA ASP A 102 -9.71 3.01 10.72
C ASP A 102 -9.70 1.57 10.20
N ILE A 103 -9.03 1.37 9.06
CA ILE A 103 -8.80 0.07 8.43
C ILE A 103 -7.43 0.05 7.76
N ALA A 104 -6.80 -1.11 7.75
CA ALA A 104 -5.54 -1.32 7.05
C ALA A 104 -5.52 -2.66 6.32
N THR A 105 -4.74 -2.73 5.24
CA THR A 105 -4.49 -3.96 4.48
C THR A 105 -3.01 -4.28 4.40
N PHE A 106 -2.71 -5.58 4.44
CA PHE A 106 -1.38 -6.14 4.20
C PHE A 106 -1.48 -7.25 3.17
N SER A 107 -0.47 -7.37 2.33
CA SER A 107 -0.37 -8.46 1.37
C SER A 107 0.51 -9.59 1.90
N THR A 108 0.07 -10.81 1.65
CA THR A 108 0.87 -12.04 1.86
C THR A 108 1.14 -12.75 0.53
N PHE A 109 1.13 -11.98 -0.57
CA PHE A 109 1.52 -12.43 -1.90
C PHE A 109 2.97 -12.95 -1.88
N PHE A 110 3.29 -13.89 -2.78
CA PHE A 110 4.55 -14.66 -2.72
C PHE A 110 5.84 -13.82 -2.64
N SER A 111 5.85 -12.61 -3.19
CA SER A 111 7.03 -11.73 -3.22
C SER A 111 7.09 -10.70 -2.10
N HIS A 112 6.13 -10.72 -1.16
CA HIS A 112 6.06 -9.75 -0.07
C HIS A 112 6.89 -10.18 1.16
N HIS A 113 6.76 -9.47 2.27
CA HIS A 113 7.58 -9.69 3.48
C HIS A 113 7.40 -11.08 4.07
N ILE A 114 6.16 -11.57 4.09
CA ILE A 114 5.79 -12.96 4.36
C ILE A 114 4.94 -13.47 3.21
N SER A 115 4.96 -14.76 2.96
CA SER A 115 4.26 -15.35 1.82
C SER A 115 3.33 -16.47 2.27
N THR A 116 2.07 -16.37 1.84
CA THR A 116 1.10 -17.47 1.88
C THR A 116 0.73 -17.93 0.45
N MET A 117 1.60 -17.68 -0.52
CA MET A 117 1.45 -17.77 -1.96
C MET A 117 0.54 -16.67 -2.51
N GLU A 118 -0.73 -16.72 -2.21
CA GLU A 118 -1.73 -15.68 -2.37
C GLU A 118 -2.39 -15.40 -1.03
N GLY A 119 -2.80 -14.14 -0.79
CA GLY A 119 -3.52 -13.79 0.41
C GLY A 119 -3.32 -12.33 0.82
N GLY A 120 -4.09 -11.94 1.83
CA GLY A 120 -4.04 -10.61 2.44
C GLY A 120 -4.65 -10.64 3.84
N ILE A 121 -4.32 -9.62 4.59
CA ILE A 121 -4.80 -9.41 5.96
C ILE A 121 -5.49 -8.05 6.01
N ILE A 122 -6.69 -8.00 6.55
CA ILE A 122 -7.40 -6.76 6.88
C ILE A 122 -7.31 -6.58 8.40
N VAL A 123 -6.94 -5.38 8.81
CA VAL A 123 -6.81 -4.99 10.23
C VAL A 123 -7.71 -3.81 10.51
N THR A 124 -8.49 -3.86 11.59
CA THR A 124 -9.30 -2.76 12.07
C THR A 124 -9.52 -2.88 13.58
N LYS A 125 -9.77 -1.76 14.25
CA LYS A 125 -10.22 -1.71 15.64
C LYS A 125 -11.74 -1.54 15.76
N ASP A 126 -12.40 -1.25 14.63
CA ASP A 126 -13.83 -1.04 14.55
C ASP A 126 -14.53 -2.39 14.36
N GLU A 127 -15.42 -2.72 15.28
CA GLU A 127 -16.13 -3.99 15.31
C GLU A 127 -17.13 -4.11 14.14
N GLU A 128 -17.75 -3.01 13.72
CA GLU A 128 -18.65 -3.00 12.57
C GLU A 128 -17.89 -3.27 11.27
N ILE A 129 -16.76 -2.58 11.05
CA ILE A 129 -15.88 -2.83 9.89
C ILE A 129 -15.38 -4.27 9.89
N TYR A 130 -15.05 -4.84 11.06
CA TYR A 130 -14.64 -6.24 11.19
C TYR A 130 -15.75 -7.21 10.75
N HIS A 131 -16.98 -7.00 11.20
CA HIS A 131 -18.13 -7.84 10.84
C HIS A 131 -18.49 -7.69 9.37
N LEU A 132 -18.47 -6.44 8.82
CA LEU A 132 -18.64 -6.18 7.41
C LEU A 132 -17.61 -6.93 6.56
N ALA A 133 -16.33 -6.86 6.92
CA ALA A 133 -15.25 -7.55 6.21
C ALA A 133 -15.42 -9.07 6.26
N LYS A 134 -15.80 -9.63 7.41
CA LYS A 134 -16.10 -11.07 7.56
C LYS A 134 -17.24 -11.52 6.65
N SER A 135 -18.33 -10.77 6.63
CA SER A 135 -19.48 -11.06 5.78
C SER A 135 -19.12 -10.95 4.31
N LEU A 136 -18.52 -9.82 3.91
CA LEU A 136 -18.17 -9.52 2.50
C LEU A 136 -17.21 -10.55 1.90
N ARG A 137 -16.21 -11.04 2.64
CA ARG A 137 -15.27 -12.06 2.15
C ARG A 137 -15.94 -13.41 1.85
N ALA A 138 -17.10 -13.66 2.46
CA ALA A 138 -17.84 -14.92 2.40
C ALA A 138 -19.28 -14.70 1.89
N HIS A 139 -19.41 -14.16 0.70
CA HIS A 139 -20.68 -13.99 -0.03
C HIS A 139 -21.67 -12.98 0.56
N GLY A 140 -21.33 -12.22 1.62
CA GLY A 140 -22.29 -11.43 2.38
C GLY A 140 -23.12 -12.24 3.37
N TRP A 141 -22.65 -13.40 3.77
CA TRP A 141 -23.31 -14.37 4.64
C TRP A 141 -23.24 -13.95 6.14
N THR A 142 -24.30 -14.25 6.88
CA THR A 142 -24.39 -13.96 8.32
C THR A 142 -23.73 -15.02 9.22
N ARG A 143 -23.41 -16.19 8.68
CA ARG A 143 -22.96 -17.39 9.39
C ARG A 143 -21.93 -17.17 10.48
N ASP A 144 -20.96 -16.28 10.22
CA ASP A 144 -19.84 -15.99 11.13
C ASP A 144 -20.01 -14.66 11.85
N ILE A 145 -21.21 -14.06 11.81
CA ILE A 145 -21.53 -12.77 12.44
C ILE A 145 -22.37 -13.05 13.69
N PRO A 146 -21.98 -12.55 14.87
CA PRO A 146 -22.81 -12.66 16.08
C PRO A 146 -24.13 -11.90 15.88
N SER A 147 -25.21 -12.44 16.43
CA SER A 147 -26.49 -11.73 16.53
C SER A 147 -26.37 -10.51 17.45
N GLY A 148 -27.17 -9.47 17.22
CA GLY A 148 -27.14 -8.24 18.01
C GLY A 148 -26.04 -7.26 17.61
N THR A 149 -25.44 -7.42 16.41
CA THR A 149 -24.49 -6.44 15.86
C THR A 149 -25.21 -5.36 15.07
N SER A 150 -24.53 -4.26 14.77
CA SER A 150 -25.11 -3.14 13.97
C SER A 150 -25.55 -3.57 12.56
N ILE A 151 -25.00 -4.67 12.03
CA ILE A 151 -25.28 -5.15 10.66
C ILE A 151 -26.18 -6.38 10.62
N TYR A 152 -26.42 -7.06 11.76
CA TYR A 152 -27.16 -8.30 11.80
C TYR A 152 -27.87 -8.55 13.12
N GLU A 153 -29.17 -8.88 13.01
CA GLU A 153 -30.01 -9.42 14.08
C GLU A 153 -30.61 -10.73 13.59
N GLU A 154 -30.47 -11.79 14.39
CA GLU A 154 -30.94 -13.13 14.06
C GLU A 154 -32.49 -13.19 14.15
N GLY A 155 -33.12 -13.81 13.16
CA GLY A 155 -34.55 -14.06 13.14
C GLY A 155 -34.93 -15.39 13.80
N ASN A 156 -36.22 -15.75 13.72
CA ASN A 156 -36.75 -16.95 14.36
C ASN A 156 -36.89 -18.17 13.41
N ASP A 157 -36.37 -18.08 12.18
CA ASP A 157 -36.42 -19.15 11.18
C ASP A 157 -35.02 -19.72 10.95
N ASP A 158 -34.67 -20.78 11.69
CA ASP A 158 -33.36 -21.40 11.68
C ASP A 158 -32.92 -21.83 10.26
N LEU A 159 -33.86 -22.26 9.42
CA LEU A 159 -33.57 -22.69 8.06
C LEU A 159 -33.19 -21.50 7.16
N TYR A 160 -33.86 -20.38 7.31
CA TYR A 160 -33.58 -19.14 6.62
C TYR A 160 -32.24 -18.55 7.09
N GLU A 161 -32.03 -18.48 8.42
CA GLU A 161 -30.82 -17.92 9.02
C GLU A 161 -29.55 -18.71 8.60
N ALA A 162 -29.66 -20.02 8.42
CA ALA A 162 -28.53 -20.85 7.97
C ALA A 162 -27.94 -20.41 6.62
N TYR A 163 -28.73 -19.74 5.76
CA TYR A 163 -28.34 -19.28 4.43
C TYR A 163 -28.70 -17.82 4.16
N ARG A 164 -28.76 -16.99 5.19
CA ARG A 164 -29.10 -15.58 5.05
C ARG A 164 -27.90 -14.77 4.56
N PHE A 165 -28.09 -14.02 3.47
CA PHE A 165 -27.13 -13.12 2.89
C PHE A 165 -27.64 -11.67 3.05
N ILE A 166 -26.83 -10.80 3.65
CA ILE A 166 -27.21 -9.41 3.98
C ILE A 166 -26.46 -8.38 3.16
N LEU A 167 -25.40 -8.78 2.46
CA LEU A 167 -24.55 -7.91 1.64
C LEU A 167 -24.18 -8.60 0.31
N PRO A 168 -23.96 -7.85 -0.77
CA PRO A 168 -23.40 -8.38 -2.01
C PRO A 168 -21.89 -8.63 -1.84
N GLY A 169 -21.55 -9.79 -1.27
CA GLY A 169 -20.18 -10.14 -0.92
C GLY A 169 -19.43 -10.91 -2.02
N TYR A 170 -18.20 -11.28 -1.70
CA TYR A 170 -17.25 -11.96 -2.57
C TYR A 170 -17.00 -13.40 -2.12
N ASN A 171 -16.41 -14.19 -2.97
CA ASN A 171 -15.82 -15.48 -2.58
C ASN A 171 -14.31 -15.30 -2.40
N ALA A 172 -13.91 -14.74 -1.27
CA ALA A 172 -12.52 -14.41 -0.94
C ALA A 172 -12.04 -15.09 0.38
N ARG A 173 -12.59 -16.27 0.66
CA ARG A 173 -12.20 -17.03 1.85
C ARG A 173 -10.78 -17.58 1.70
N PRO A 174 -9.91 -17.45 2.72
CA PRO A 174 -8.56 -18.02 2.68
C PRO A 174 -8.60 -19.54 2.69
N LEU A 175 -7.57 -20.16 2.12
CA LEU A 175 -7.33 -21.60 2.24
C LEU A 175 -6.63 -21.88 3.58
N GLU A 176 -6.97 -23.02 4.22
CA GLU A 176 -6.28 -23.50 5.43
C GLU A 176 -4.77 -23.69 5.19
N LEU A 177 -4.40 -24.12 3.97
CA LEU A 177 -3.00 -24.25 3.58
C LEU A 177 -2.25 -22.91 3.64
N SER A 178 -2.89 -21.83 3.19
CA SER A 178 -2.33 -20.48 3.29
C SER A 178 -2.13 -20.05 4.75
N GLY A 179 -3.09 -20.39 5.63
CA GLY A 179 -2.97 -20.16 7.07
C GLY A 179 -1.79 -20.91 7.68
N ALA A 180 -1.61 -22.19 7.35
CA ALA A 180 -0.50 -23.02 7.83
C ALA A 180 0.86 -22.45 7.40
N LEU A 181 0.98 -22.04 6.11
CA LEU A 181 2.19 -21.37 5.62
C LEU A 181 2.44 -20.04 6.34
N GLY A 182 1.40 -19.23 6.56
CA GLY A 182 1.49 -17.96 7.25
C GLY A 182 2.02 -18.09 8.67
N VAL A 183 1.59 -19.09 9.45
CA VAL A 183 2.10 -19.35 10.78
C VAL A 183 3.62 -19.62 10.77
N GLU A 184 4.11 -20.42 9.81
CA GLU A 184 5.54 -20.69 9.68
C GLU A 184 6.34 -19.48 9.18
N GLN A 185 5.74 -18.64 8.35
CA GLN A 185 6.38 -17.40 7.90
C GLN A 185 6.50 -16.37 9.04
N LEU A 186 5.45 -16.22 9.86
CA LEU A 186 5.45 -15.30 10.99
C LEU A 186 6.55 -15.62 12.02
N LYS A 187 6.88 -16.90 12.25
CA LYS A 187 7.97 -17.29 13.14
C LYS A 187 9.35 -16.78 12.68
N LYS A 188 9.51 -16.47 11.39
CA LYS A 188 10.75 -15.99 10.78
C LYS A 188 10.75 -14.49 10.55
N PHE A 189 9.61 -13.83 10.69
CA PHE A 189 9.35 -12.47 10.21
C PHE A 189 10.39 -11.47 10.73
N ASP A 190 10.64 -11.41 12.04
CA ASP A 190 11.57 -10.46 12.63
C ASP A 190 12.97 -10.60 12.05
N SER A 191 13.46 -11.85 11.91
CA SER A 191 14.78 -12.11 11.33
C SER A 191 14.86 -11.72 9.84
N LEU A 192 13.79 -11.94 9.08
CA LEU A 192 13.72 -11.54 7.68
C LEU A 192 13.73 -10.01 7.52
N LEU A 193 12.99 -9.32 8.39
CA LEU A 193 12.93 -7.87 8.43
C LEU A 193 14.29 -7.24 8.81
N ASP A 194 14.97 -7.79 9.81
CA ASP A 194 16.31 -7.34 10.23
C ASP A 194 17.33 -7.46 9.12
N ILE A 195 17.32 -8.55 8.35
CA ILE A 195 18.20 -8.73 7.20
C ILE A 195 17.91 -7.67 6.13
N ARG A 196 16.65 -7.40 5.80
CA ARG A 196 16.27 -6.34 4.85
C ARG A 196 16.81 -4.98 5.29
N ARG A 197 16.66 -4.63 6.57
CA ARG A 197 17.18 -3.38 7.15
C ARG A 197 18.72 -3.32 7.14
N GLN A 198 19.41 -4.44 7.39
CA GLN A 198 20.87 -4.50 7.29
C GLN A 198 21.35 -4.26 5.85
N ASN A 199 20.71 -4.90 4.87
CA ASN A 199 21.00 -4.68 3.46
C ASN A 199 20.75 -3.21 3.06
N ALA A 200 19.66 -2.62 3.56
CA ALA A 200 19.29 -1.23 3.28
C ALA A 200 20.33 -0.24 3.79
N ARG A 201 20.89 -0.45 4.99
CA ARG A 201 21.98 0.39 5.51
C ARG A 201 23.17 0.40 4.55
N ILE A 202 23.57 -0.77 4.05
CA ILE A 202 24.68 -0.88 3.10
C ILE A 202 24.37 -0.16 1.78
N PHE A 203 23.11 -0.28 1.31
CA PHE A 203 22.66 0.41 0.11
C PHE A 203 22.68 1.94 0.31
N VAL A 204 22.13 2.43 1.42
CA VAL A 204 22.11 3.87 1.74
C VAL A 204 23.53 4.41 1.85
N ASP A 205 24.43 3.72 2.59
CA ASP A 205 25.82 4.12 2.76
C ASP A 205 26.58 4.26 1.43
N LEU A 206 26.19 3.51 0.40
CA LEU A 206 26.84 3.54 -0.91
C LEU A 206 26.24 4.59 -1.88
N PHE A 207 24.95 4.89 -1.76
CA PHE A 207 24.25 5.67 -2.77
C PHE A 207 23.70 7.02 -2.27
N ALA A 208 23.67 7.30 -0.96
CA ALA A 208 23.07 8.51 -0.42
C ALA A 208 23.74 9.81 -0.91
N ASP A 209 25.06 9.78 -1.10
CA ASP A 209 25.86 10.95 -1.52
C ASP A 209 26.06 11.01 -3.04
N ASP A 210 25.48 10.07 -3.81
CA ASP A 210 25.62 10.06 -5.26
C ASP A 210 24.55 10.94 -5.92
N GLU A 211 24.93 12.14 -6.31
CA GLU A 211 24.04 13.15 -6.93
C GLU A 211 23.35 12.67 -8.23
N ARG A 212 23.75 11.53 -8.79
CA ARG A 212 23.10 10.95 -9.97
C ARG A 212 21.75 10.32 -9.64
N PHE A 213 21.55 9.97 -8.36
CA PHE A 213 20.39 9.23 -7.89
C PHE A 213 19.68 9.99 -6.77
N ILE A 214 18.36 9.80 -6.71
CA ILE A 214 17.55 10.07 -5.55
C ILE A 214 17.15 8.71 -5.02
N ILE A 215 17.59 8.36 -3.84
CA ILE A 215 17.17 7.15 -3.12
C ILE A 215 16.06 7.52 -2.14
N GLN A 216 15.18 6.56 -1.85
CA GLN A 216 14.05 6.82 -0.96
C GLN A 216 14.53 7.22 0.44
N LYS A 217 14.12 8.41 0.88
CA LYS A 217 14.35 8.91 2.22
C LYS A 217 13.40 8.22 3.18
N GLU A 218 13.97 7.62 4.21
CA GLU A 218 13.21 6.86 5.20
C GLU A 218 12.40 7.78 6.11
N ASN A 219 11.10 7.48 6.24
CA ASN A 219 10.23 8.03 7.27
C ASN A 219 10.07 6.98 8.38
N GLY A 220 10.27 7.36 9.63
CA GLY A 220 10.20 6.42 10.75
C GLY A 220 11.17 5.25 10.58
N SER A 221 10.70 4.01 10.66
CA SER A 221 11.48 2.80 10.42
C SER A 221 10.86 1.98 9.30
N SER A 222 11.43 2.06 8.12
CA SER A 222 10.98 1.34 6.93
C SER A 222 11.18 -0.17 7.08
N SER A 223 10.32 -0.92 6.42
CA SER A 223 10.49 -2.38 6.24
C SER A 223 11.33 -2.74 5.01
N TRP A 224 11.72 -1.74 4.23
CA TRP A 224 12.62 -1.87 3.09
C TRP A 224 12.25 -3.01 2.13
N PHE A 225 11.08 -2.93 1.55
CA PHE A 225 10.60 -3.90 0.57
C PHE A 225 11.57 -4.07 -0.59
N SER A 226 12.16 -2.96 -1.03
CA SER A 226 13.09 -2.90 -2.15
C SER A 226 14.08 -1.76 -1.99
N PHE A 227 15.07 -1.68 -2.89
CA PHE A 227 15.95 -0.53 -3.06
C PHE A 227 15.42 0.34 -4.19
N THR A 228 14.90 1.50 -3.86
CA THR A 228 14.33 2.44 -4.83
C THR A 228 15.37 3.43 -5.31
N ILE A 229 15.35 3.70 -6.60
CA ILE A 229 16.26 4.63 -7.26
C ILE A 229 15.46 5.47 -8.25
N VAL A 230 15.55 6.78 -8.14
CA VAL A 230 15.08 7.72 -9.14
C VAL A 230 16.28 8.44 -9.73
N LEU A 231 16.46 8.39 -11.04
CA LEU A 231 17.54 9.14 -11.69
C LEU A 231 17.27 10.63 -11.55
N ASN A 232 18.25 11.36 -11.01
CA ASN A 232 18.12 12.79 -10.76
C ASN A 232 17.70 13.51 -12.06
N PRO A 233 16.64 14.33 -12.06
CA PRO A 233 16.18 15.06 -13.23
C PRO A 233 17.24 15.97 -13.87
N LYS A 234 18.24 16.40 -13.09
CA LYS A 234 19.33 17.28 -13.53
C LYS A 234 20.35 16.56 -14.44
N ILE A 235 20.34 15.22 -14.47
CA ILE A 235 21.29 14.46 -15.30
C ILE A 235 20.66 14.04 -16.63
N SER A 236 21.50 13.96 -17.66
CA SER A 236 21.07 13.59 -19.04
C SER A 236 20.91 12.07 -19.27
N ILE A 237 21.22 11.23 -18.24
CA ILE A 237 21.16 9.78 -18.39
C ILE A 237 19.70 9.33 -18.50
N LYS A 238 19.38 8.58 -19.54
CA LYS A 238 18.06 7.96 -19.72
C LYS A 238 17.94 6.69 -18.88
N ARG A 239 16.79 6.49 -18.24
CA ARG A 239 16.50 5.26 -17.49
C ARG A 239 16.75 3.99 -18.31
N SER A 240 16.39 3.98 -19.60
CA SER A 240 16.60 2.84 -20.48
C SER A 240 18.06 2.37 -20.52
N LYS A 241 19.03 3.31 -20.51
CA LYS A 241 20.46 2.96 -20.50
C LYS A 241 20.86 2.24 -19.22
N VAL A 242 20.35 2.70 -18.05
CA VAL A 242 20.62 2.06 -16.74
C VAL A 242 19.98 0.68 -16.69
N ILE A 243 18.73 0.58 -17.15
CA ILE A 243 17.98 -0.68 -17.18
C ILE A 243 18.66 -1.74 -18.07
N HIS A 244 19.23 -1.34 -19.22
CA HIS A 244 20.03 -2.26 -20.06
C HIS A 244 21.26 -2.75 -19.31
N ALA A 245 22.01 -1.84 -18.66
CA ALA A 245 23.19 -2.21 -17.89
C ALA A 245 22.87 -3.16 -16.72
N LEU A 246 21.76 -2.94 -16.00
CA LEU A 246 21.29 -3.83 -14.94
C LEU A 246 20.95 -5.22 -15.49
N ARG A 247 20.25 -5.28 -16.63
CA ARG A 247 19.92 -6.55 -17.30
C ARG A 247 21.17 -7.31 -17.74
N ASP A 248 22.14 -6.62 -18.33
CA ASP A 248 23.42 -7.22 -18.76
C ASP A 248 24.24 -7.74 -17.57
N ALA A 249 24.07 -7.10 -16.40
CA ALA A 249 24.67 -7.54 -15.14
C ALA A 249 23.87 -8.65 -14.42
N GLY A 250 22.74 -9.10 -14.99
CA GLY A 250 21.86 -10.11 -14.39
C GLY A 250 21.08 -9.62 -13.17
N ILE A 251 20.86 -8.30 -13.05
CA ILE A 251 20.12 -7.68 -11.96
C ILE A 251 18.67 -7.45 -12.40
N GLU A 252 17.72 -8.06 -11.70
CA GLU A 252 16.30 -7.83 -11.91
C GLU A 252 15.87 -6.46 -11.37
N PHE A 253 14.97 -5.83 -12.07
CA PHE A 253 14.41 -4.53 -11.72
C PHE A 253 12.91 -4.47 -12.01
N ARG A 254 12.24 -3.51 -11.40
CA ARG A 254 10.82 -3.22 -11.61
C ARG A 254 10.62 -1.70 -11.68
N ILE A 255 9.55 -1.27 -12.35
CA ILE A 255 9.06 0.10 -12.26
C ILE A 255 8.47 0.30 -10.87
N ILE A 256 8.67 1.47 -10.25
CA ILE A 256 8.13 1.79 -8.93
C ILE A 256 6.60 1.67 -8.99
N THR A 257 6.05 0.60 -8.43
CA THR A 257 4.61 0.26 -8.34
C THR A 257 3.79 0.51 -9.63
N GLY A 258 4.41 0.39 -10.81
CA GLY A 258 3.79 0.71 -12.09
C GLY A 258 3.96 2.17 -12.54
N GLY A 259 4.51 3.05 -11.70
CA GLY A 259 4.69 4.48 -11.98
C GLY A 259 3.44 5.32 -11.70
N CYS A 260 3.34 6.48 -12.32
CA CYS A 260 2.17 7.35 -12.18
C CYS A 260 0.92 6.68 -12.77
N PHE A 261 -0.08 6.43 -11.92
CA PHE A 261 -1.30 5.72 -12.31
C PHE A 261 -2.11 6.49 -13.38
N LEU A 262 -2.06 7.80 -13.35
CA LEU A 262 -2.72 8.67 -14.33
C LEU A 262 -2.20 8.51 -15.78
N ARG A 263 -1.07 7.85 -15.97
CA ARG A 263 -0.48 7.58 -17.30
C ARG A 263 -0.86 6.22 -17.88
N HIS A 264 -1.64 5.43 -17.16
CA HIS A 264 -2.13 4.14 -17.66
C HIS A 264 -3.46 4.30 -18.41
N ASP A 265 -3.65 3.55 -19.47
CA ASP A 265 -4.88 3.60 -20.30
C ASP A 265 -6.16 3.34 -19.51
N VAL A 266 -6.06 2.63 -18.41
CA VAL A 266 -7.18 2.28 -17.55
C VAL A 266 -7.82 3.50 -16.89
N ILE A 267 -7.11 4.61 -16.77
CA ILE A 267 -7.62 5.84 -16.14
C ILE A 267 -8.88 6.38 -16.83
N ARG A 268 -9.05 6.11 -18.13
CA ARG A 268 -10.25 6.50 -18.90
C ARG A 268 -11.57 5.92 -18.38
N TYR A 269 -11.50 4.90 -17.53
CA TYR A 269 -12.68 4.29 -16.90
C TYR A 269 -12.98 4.83 -15.51
N PHE A 270 -12.18 5.76 -15.02
CA PHE A 270 -12.29 6.31 -13.68
C PHE A 270 -13.01 7.66 -13.67
N ASP A 271 -13.81 7.89 -12.65
CA ASP A 271 -14.23 9.22 -12.26
C ASP A 271 -13.16 9.80 -11.33
N TYR A 272 -12.43 10.80 -11.81
CA TYR A 272 -11.31 11.34 -11.07
C TYR A 272 -11.07 12.83 -11.35
N GLU A 273 -10.28 13.44 -10.49
CA GLU A 273 -9.64 14.73 -10.71
C GLU A 273 -8.23 14.73 -10.10
N THR A 274 -7.38 15.65 -10.56
CA THR A 274 -6.07 15.92 -9.98
C THR A 274 -6.13 17.17 -9.13
N VAL A 275 -5.42 17.16 -8.00
CA VAL A 275 -5.28 18.34 -7.15
C VAL A 275 -3.97 19.02 -7.54
N GLY A 276 -4.09 20.06 -8.37
CA GLY A 276 -2.96 20.74 -8.98
C GLY A 276 -2.14 19.88 -9.94
N ASP A 277 -0.88 20.25 -10.13
CA ASP A 277 0.02 19.58 -11.06
C ASP A 277 0.61 18.30 -10.46
N ILE A 278 0.67 17.25 -11.27
CA ILE A 278 1.29 15.96 -10.92
C ILE A 278 2.69 15.91 -11.52
N ILE A 279 3.66 16.50 -10.85
CA ILE A 279 5.04 16.67 -11.34
C ILE A 279 5.94 15.52 -10.91
N ASN A 280 5.99 15.26 -9.59
CA ASN A 280 6.92 14.29 -9.02
C ASN A 280 6.58 12.86 -9.42
N ALA A 281 5.30 12.51 -9.45
CA ALA A 281 4.87 11.20 -9.92
C ALA A 281 5.24 10.96 -11.39
N ASN A 282 5.21 11.98 -12.24
CA ASN A 282 5.66 11.89 -13.62
C ASN A 282 7.19 11.71 -13.70
N ILE A 283 7.97 12.43 -12.89
CA ILE A 283 9.43 12.23 -12.77
C ILE A 283 9.73 10.78 -12.36
N ILE A 284 9.05 10.29 -11.33
CA ILE A 284 9.22 8.92 -10.84
C ILE A 284 8.82 7.91 -11.93
N HIS A 285 7.72 8.14 -12.65
CA HIS A 285 7.30 7.29 -13.76
C HIS A 285 8.38 7.16 -14.83
N ASP A 286 8.99 8.26 -15.24
CA ASP A 286 9.96 8.28 -16.34
C ASP A 286 11.37 7.88 -15.90
N ARG A 287 11.73 8.11 -14.64
CA ARG A 287 13.11 8.00 -14.14
C ARG A 287 13.29 7.00 -13.00
N GLY A 288 12.19 6.53 -12.38
CA GLY A 288 12.21 5.65 -11.22
C GLY A 288 12.24 4.17 -11.60
N PHE A 289 12.91 3.38 -10.77
CA PHE A 289 12.89 1.92 -10.77
C PHE A 289 13.30 1.43 -9.39
N PHE A 290 13.09 0.15 -9.12
CA PHE A 290 13.62 -0.49 -7.93
C PHE A 290 14.27 -1.82 -8.25
N VAL A 291 15.20 -2.25 -7.41
CA VAL A 291 15.79 -3.58 -7.40
C VAL A 291 15.44 -4.30 -6.10
N GLY A 292 15.41 -5.63 -6.13
CA GLY A 292 14.92 -6.42 -5.01
C GLY A 292 15.82 -6.34 -3.78
N ASN A 293 15.20 -6.19 -2.61
CA ASN A 293 15.85 -6.37 -1.31
C ASN A 293 15.41 -7.70 -0.72
N HIS A 294 16.06 -8.79 -1.09
CA HIS A 294 15.73 -10.12 -0.57
C HIS A 294 16.23 -10.27 0.89
N PRO A 295 15.52 -11.01 1.76
CA PRO A 295 15.95 -11.24 3.15
C PRO A 295 17.08 -12.29 3.24
N ILE A 296 18.16 -12.05 2.50
CA ILE A 296 19.45 -12.76 2.54
C ILE A 296 20.56 -11.71 2.61
N ASN A 297 21.77 -12.09 2.96
CA ASN A 297 22.89 -11.16 2.95
C ASN A 297 23.24 -10.73 1.51
N LEU A 298 22.86 -9.53 1.14
CA LEU A 298 23.11 -8.92 -0.18
C LEU A 298 24.36 -8.04 -0.24
N LYS A 299 25.15 -7.96 0.83
CA LYS A 299 26.35 -7.11 0.86
C LYS A 299 27.30 -7.31 -0.33
N PRO A 300 27.59 -8.56 -0.80
CA PRO A 300 28.44 -8.76 -1.97
C PRO A 300 27.83 -8.22 -3.27
N GLN A 301 26.49 -8.34 -3.42
CA GLN A 301 25.76 -7.90 -4.61
C GLN A 301 25.62 -6.38 -4.66
N ILE A 302 25.33 -5.74 -3.52
CA ILE A 302 25.19 -4.29 -3.42
C ILE A 302 26.53 -3.58 -3.69
N LYS A 303 27.66 -4.18 -3.29
CA LYS A 303 29.00 -3.61 -3.49
C LYS A 303 29.58 -3.84 -4.89
N LYS A 304 29.00 -4.72 -5.70
CA LYS A 304 29.40 -5.02 -7.07
C LYS A 304 28.79 -4.03 -8.06
#